data_a2c9e04b35352f30194489ca532c09d5
#
_entry.id   a2c9e04b35352f30194489ca532c09d5
#
_cell.length_a   1.000
_cell.length_b   1.000
_cell.length_c   1.000
_cell.angle_alpha   90.00
_cell.angle_beta   90.00
_cell.angle_gamma   90.00
#
_symmetry.space_group_name_H-M   'P 1'
#
loop_
_entity.id
_entity.type
_entity.pdbx_description
1 polymer ?
#
loop_
_entity_poly.entity_id
_entity_poly.type
_entity_poly.pdbx_seq_one_letter_code
_entity_poly.pdbx_strand_id
1 'polypeptide(L)'
;MFKKKLNMVSAAILIIALTSCSFNIDNLKNRFADNSDKPQEMAEPSELGSVANTVIIGMYDLDTFNPLMTKSETVKEAMEFVYEPLFELNEQVQPEPVLAKDYGMSADGKTIVINLRDDVKWHDGEGFSAYDVEYAIGQIRSGKTSYTELLKDVTSCSAENVSTVAVTFNHPVPCAAALFTFPIIKDGTDMEEKMRPVGTGAYSFSGKISTDRYMLNRFDYYYGGKPPIDGIYIDEAPDKEHYMYMCGTGAFDLSTSKTVDLRTYTPKGSVKLNYYTSNKLIYLGINNAKTELSGMNTRLAMSQLIDKEYITSSILYSRAEMTDVPINPSFWLYDGTKAQTDTLSAEGHLRIDAWTDKDTGGYARTIGGSTQTLALELIVDKGSEEKMQIADNIADKFNRYGIKTTVSPLEYNQYIQRVETKNYDIMIGEYKIPATQDISGLMGAGNIFNYNSDEMNMLINQIGMTSDTESLKGLFAQFGEKFTSDIPFVPIAYTKECMMSSPKIENIKSPGEGRFYRDSYEWRLK
;
A
#
# COMPACT_ATOMS: atom_id res chain seq x y z
N MET A 1 46.46 46.67 -12.74
CA MET A 1 46.65 47.16 -11.38
C MET A 1 46.21 46.10 -10.41
N PHE A 2 47.14 45.66 -9.57
CA PHE A 2 47.08 44.81 -8.35
C PHE A 2 46.42 43.44 -8.45
N LYS A 3 47.15 42.37 -8.56
CA LYS A 3 48.10 41.56 -7.72
C LYS A 3 47.46 40.88 -6.49
N LYS A 4 47.41 39.50 -6.59
CA LYS A 4 47.96 38.48 -5.64
C LYS A 4 47.22 38.31 -4.28
N LYS A 5 46.85 37.09 -3.87
CA LYS A 5 47.79 36.02 -3.40
C LYS A 5 47.14 34.64 -3.33
N LEU A 6 47.88 33.72 -3.80
CA LEU A 6 47.86 32.26 -3.64
C LEU A 6 48.32 31.88 -2.23
N ASN A 7 47.67 30.96 -1.56
CA ASN A 7 48.34 30.14 -0.54
C ASN A 7 47.87 28.68 -0.64
N MET A 8 48.78 27.84 -1.04
CA MET A 8 48.81 26.39 -0.85
C MET A 8 49.12 26.09 0.62
N VAL A 9 48.45 25.09 1.19
CA VAL A 9 48.98 24.30 2.31
C VAL A 9 48.62 22.83 2.11
N SER A 10 49.56 22.08 1.72
CA SER A 10 50.05 20.74 2.05
C SER A 10 49.10 19.67 2.56
N ALA A 11 49.12 18.54 1.84
CA ALA A 11 48.72 17.21 2.23
C ALA A 11 49.51 16.72 3.46
N ALA A 12 48.78 16.11 4.42
CA ALA A 12 49.37 15.20 5.39
C ALA A 12 48.57 13.90 5.38
N ILE A 13 49.19 12.86 4.85
CA ILE A 13 48.78 11.45 4.96
C ILE A 13 48.98 11.03 6.41
N LEU A 14 47.92 10.57 7.09
CA LEU A 14 48.08 9.87 8.36
C LEU A 14 47.51 8.47 8.23
N ILE A 15 48.40 7.50 8.13
CA ILE A 15 48.16 6.06 8.30
C ILE A 15 47.90 5.85 9.79
N ILE A 16 46.74 5.37 10.19
CA ILE A 16 46.49 4.85 11.53
C ILE A 16 46.19 3.35 11.44
N ALA A 17 47.06 2.62 12.13
CA ALA A 17 47.04 1.18 12.27
C ALA A 17 45.81 0.66 13.01
N LEU A 18 45.34 -0.50 12.57
CA LEU A 18 44.39 -1.35 13.27
C LEU A 18 44.99 -1.78 14.63
N THR A 19 44.37 -1.30 15.72
CA THR A 19 44.54 -1.93 17.02
C THR A 19 43.13 -2.24 17.56
N SER A 20 42.94 -3.53 17.79
CA SER A 20 41.79 -4.11 18.48
C SER A 20 41.57 -3.45 19.84
N CYS A 21 40.43 -2.77 20.00
CA CYS A 21 39.94 -2.39 21.35
C CYS A 21 38.87 -3.37 21.78
N SER A 22 39.22 -4.17 22.77
CA SER A 22 38.29 -4.89 23.61
C SER A 22 37.38 -3.90 24.36
N PHE A 23 36.08 -4.03 24.17
CA PHE A 23 35.07 -3.24 24.85
C PHE A 23 35.01 -3.69 26.32
N ASN A 24 35.40 -2.80 27.22
CA ASN A 24 35.35 -3.04 28.68
C ASN A 24 34.06 -2.46 29.22
N ILE A 25 33.18 -3.36 29.71
CA ILE A 25 31.84 -3.08 30.24
C ILE A 25 31.85 -2.27 31.55
N ASP A 26 33.01 -2.14 32.21
CA ASP A 26 33.10 -1.48 33.53
C ASP A 26 33.09 0.06 33.50
N ASN A 27 33.17 0.69 32.32
CA ASN A 27 33.13 2.17 32.19
C ASN A 27 31.73 2.79 32.08
N LEU A 28 30.67 1.99 32.02
CA LEU A 28 29.28 2.48 31.96
C LEU A 28 28.65 2.71 33.35
N LYS A 29 29.26 2.22 34.41
CA LYS A 29 28.71 2.35 35.77
C LYS A 29 29.02 3.68 36.47
N ASN A 30 29.94 4.48 35.97
CA ASN A 30 30.43 5.69 36.63
C ASN A 30 29.96 7.02 36.06
N ARG A 31 28.96 7.03 35.15
CA ARG A 31 28.42 8.26 34.57
C ARG A 31 27.05 8.69 35.11
N PHE A 32 26.49 7.96 36.08
CA PHE A 32 25.19 8.26 36.69
C PHE A 32 25.26 8.42 38.22
N ALA A 33 26.31 9.03 38.73
CA ALA A 33 26.37 9.50 40.09
C ALA A 33 26.71 10.99 40.08
N ASP A 34 25.73 11.83 40.03
CA ASP A 34 25.57 13.06 40.81
C ASP A 34 24.46 13.95 40.18
N ASN A 35 23.29 13.94 40.76
CA ASN A 35 22.45 15.12 41.01
C ASN A 35 21.34 14.73 41.99
N SER A 36 21.56 15.19 43.20
CA SER A 36 20.60 15.08 44.30
C SER A 36 19.49 16.11 44.14
N ASP A 37 18.34 15.74 43.59
CA ASP A 37 17.05 16.36 43.87
C ASP A 37 16.07 15.26 44.33
N LYS A 38 15.41 15.52 45.46
CA LYS A 38 14.59 14.59 46.23
C LYS A 38 13.49 13.98 45.35
N PRO A 39 13.26 12.65 45.40
CA PRO A 39 12.14 12.03 44.74
C PRO A 39 10.83 12.46 45.40
N GLN A 40 9.88 13.00 44.62
CA GLN A 40 8.48 12.87 44.95
C GLN A 40 8.15 11.39 44.99
N GLU A 41 7.55 10.95 46.10
CA GLU A 41 7.04 9.62 46.31
C GLU A 41 6.05 9.27 45.19
N MET A 42 6.55 8.58 44.16
CA MET A 42 5.67 7.87 43.22
C MET A 42 5.13 6.66 43.96
N ALA A 43 3.81 6.52 43.99
CA ALA A 43 3.15 5.31 44.45
C ALA A 43 3.84 4.09 43.84
N GLU A 44 4.21 3.13 44.68
CA GLU A 44 4.77 1.85 44.24
C GLU A 44 3.86 1.23 43.20
N PRO A 45 4.41 0.72 42.06
CA PRO A 45 3.60 -0.03 41.12
C PRO A 45 3.07 -1.25 41.90
N SER A 46 1.76 -1.27 42.11
CA SER A 46 1.08 -2.50 42.50
C SER A 46 1.54 -3.58 41.51
N GLU A 47 2.00 -4.72 42.04
CA GLU A 47 2.50 -5.90 41.35
C GLU A 47 1.84 -6.06 39.97
N LEU A 48 2.48 -5.57 38.90
CA LEU A 48 2.16 -6.02 37.54
C LEU A 48 2.66 -7.46 37.47
N GLY A 49 1.78 -8.38 37.87
CA GLY A 49 1.96 -9.78 37.57
C GLY A 49 2.30 -9.90 36.10
N SER A 50 3.31 -10.66 35.75
CA SER A 50 3.60 -11.00 34.36
C SER A 50 2.30 -11.48 33.74
N VAL A 51 1.70 -10.66 32.85
CA VAL A 51 0.44 -11.03 32.19
C VAL A 51 0.83 -12.13 31.20
N ALA A 52 0.64 -13.38 31.64
CA ALA A 52 1.11 -14.56 30.91
C ALA A 52 0.46 -14.76 29.54
N ASN A 53 -0.61 -14.01 29.27
CA ASN A 53 -1.44 -14.14 28.07
C ASN A 53 -1.43 -12.82 27.27
N THR A 54 -0.24 -12.44 26.76
CA THR A 54 -0.03 -11.21 26.00
C THR A 54 0.67 -11.45 24.67
N VAL A 55 0.44 -10.55 23.72
CA VAL A 55 1.11 -10.47 22.43
C VAL A 55 2.04 -9.26 22.43
N ILE A 56 3.19 -9.37 21.78
CA ILE A 56 4.17 -8.29 21.65
C ILE A 56 4.25 -7.87 20.19
N ILE A 57 4.08 -6.57 19.94
CA ILE A 57 4.32 -5.93 18.64
C ILE A 57 5.40 -4.86 18.78
N GLY A 58 6.00 -4.47 17.66
CA GLY A 58 7.00 -3.41 17.63
C GLY A 58 6.47 -2.15 16.97
N MET A 59 7.05 -1.00 17.34
CA MET A 59 6.91 0.25 16.59
C MET A 59 8.24 1.02 16.58
N TYR A 60 8.38 1.97 15.68
CA TYR A 60 9.46 2.95 15.64
C TYR A 60 8.93 4.26 15.05
N ASP A 61 9.71 5.36 15.17
CA ASP A 61 9.33 6.69 14.68
C ASP A 61 7.95 7.14 15.21
N LEU A 62 7.73 6.98 16.52
CA LEU A 62 6.50 7.43 17.17
C LEU A 62 6.39 8.96 17.10
N ASP A 63 5.44 9.45 16.31
CA ASP A 63 5.11 10.88 16.19
C ASP A 63 3.84 11.24 17.00
N THR A 64 2.82 10.42 16.93
CA THR A 64 1.55 10.56 17.64
C THR A 64 0.77 9.26 17.60
N PHE A 65 -0.04 8.97 18.63
CA PHE A 65 -1.03 7.89 18.62
C PHE A 65 -2.38 8.29 18.00
N ASN A 66 -2.52 9.53 17.52
CA ASN A 66 -3.70 9.91 16.76
C ASN A 66 -3.66 9.22 15.38
N PRO A 67 -4.60 8.29 15.08
CA PRO A 67 -4.52 7.44 13.89
C PRO A 67 -4.75 8.20 12.58
N LEU A 68 -5.38 9.39 12.63
CA LEU A 68 -5.57 10.23 11.46
C LEU A 68 -4.33 11.08 11.13
N MET A 69 -3.47 11.35 12.13
CA MET A 69 -2.35 12.28 12.03
C MET A 69 -1.00 11.61 11.87
N THR A 70 -0.83 10.40 12.42
CA THR A 70 0.46 9.70 12.38
C THR A 70 0.91 9.43 10.94
N LYS A 71 2.22 9.59 10.71
CA LYS A 71 2.90 9.23 9.47
C LYS A 71 3.67 7.91 9.59
N SER A 72 3.85 7.41 10.80
CA SER A 72 4.53 6.15 11.07
C SER A 72 3.61 4.97 10.74
N GLU A 73 4.01 4.10 9.81
CA GLU A 73 3.25 2.89 9.45
C GLU A 73 3.14 1.93 10.64
N THR A 74 4.20 1.79 11.46
CA THR A 74 4.16 0.90 12.62
C THR A 74 3.20 1.41 13.70
N VAL A 75 3.06 2.72 13.86
CA VAL A 75 2.09 3.31 14.79
C VAL A 75 0.66 3.13 14.25
N LYS A 76 0.43 3.31 12.94
CA LYS A 76 -0.88 3.02 12.33
C LYS A 76 -1.30 1.59 12.60
N GLU A 77 -0.38 0.63 12.36
CA GLU A 77 -0.63 -0.79 12.64
C GLU A 77 -0.94 -1.04 14.12
N ALA A 78 -0.15 -0.46 15.04
CA ALA A 78 -0.42 -0.60 16.47
C ALA A 78 -1.79 -0.04 16.88
N MET A 79 -2.22 1.04 16.25
CA MET A 79 -3.52 1.66 16.53
C MET A 79 -4.72 0.90 15.95
N GLU A 80 -4.53 -0.11 15.08
CA GLU A 80 -5.62 -1.01 14.65
C GLU A 80 -6.27 -1.79 15.80
N PHE A 81 -5.55 -2.01 16.89
CA PHE A 81 -6.10 -2.62 18.09
C PHE A 81 -7.02 -1.67 18.89
N VAL A 82 -6.82 -0.37 18.73
CA VAL A 82 -7.48 0.70 19.51
C VAL A 82 -8.65 1.32 18.76
N TYR A 83 -8.50 1.52 17.44
CA TYR A 83 -9.50 2.20 16.61
C TYR A 83 -10.05 1.30 15.53
N GLU A 84 -11.28 1.54 15.17
CA GLU A 84 -11.97 0.79 14.13
C GLU A 84 -12.52 1.72 13.05
N PRO A 85 -12.61 1.23 11.79
CA PRO A 85 -13.26 1.93 10.69
C PRO A 85 -14.77 1.64 10.65
N LEU A 86 -15.50 2.30 9.76
CA LEU A 86 -16.88 1.91 9.43
C LEU A 86 -16.93 0.58 8.69
N PHE A 87 -16.02 0.39 7.75
CA PHE A 87 -15.85 -0.84 6.96
C PHE A 87 -14.39 -1.24 6.92
N GLU A 88 -14.13 -2.53 6.77
CA GLU A 88 -12.82 -3.05 6.42
C GLU A 88 -12.91 -3.83 5.11
N LEU A 89 -11.77 -4.01 4.41
CA LEU A 89 -11.74 -4.79 3.19
C LEU A 89 -11.32 -6.23 3.49
N ASN A 90 -12.07 -7.19 2.97
CA ASN A 90 -11.67 -8.60 3.04
C ASN A 90 -10.62 -8.95 1.96
N GLU A 91 -10.25 -10.22 1.87
CA GLU A 91 -9.28 -10.73 0.89
C GLU A 91 -9.72 -10.48 -0.57
N GLN A 92 -11.02 -10.33 -0.82
CA GLN A 92 -11.61 -10.03 -2.12
C GLN A 92 -11.75 -8.53 -2.38
N VAL A 93 -11.16 -7.67 -1.55
CA VAL A 93 -11.31 -6.20 -1.62
C VAL A 93 -12.78 -5.77 -1.51
N GLN A 94 -13.63 -6.60 -0.88
CA GLN A 94 -15.02 -6.30 -0.61
C GLN A 94 -15.14 -5.59 0.73
N PRO A 95 -15.87 -4.46 0.83
CA PRO A 95 -16.11 -3.80 2.11
C PRO A 95 -17.04 -4.64 3.00
N GLU A 96 -16.57 -4.97 4.20
CA GLU A 96 -17.31 -5.66 5.25
C GLU A 96 -17.61 -4.67 6.39
N PRO A 97 -18.84 -4.63 6.93
CA PRO A 97 -19.21 -3.74 8.03
C PRO A 97 -18.43 -4.05 9.32
N VAL A 98 -17.92 -2.99 10.01
CA VAL A 98 -17.29 -3.05 11.34
C VAL A 98 -18.10 -2.20 12.32
N LEU A 99 -17.93 -0.86 12.32
CA LEU A 99 -18.79 0.06 13.10
C LEU A 99 -20.10 0.37 12.36
N ALA A 100 -20.14 0.19 11.04
CA ALA A 100 -21.39 0.17 10.29
C ALA A 100 -22.15 -1.14 10.54
N LYS A 101 -23.48 -1.08 10.44
CA LYS A 101 -24.38 -2.24 10.42
C LYS A 101 -24.72 -2.63 8.98
N ASP A 102 -25.09 -1.65 8.20
CA ASP A 102 -25.41 -1.76 6.78
C ASP A 102 -25.30 -0.38 6.11
N TYR A 103 -25.48 -0.33 4.79
CA TYR A 103 -25.52 0.92 4.04
C TYR A 103 -26.44 0.81 2.82
N GLY A 104 -26.84 1.98 2.31
CA GLY A 104 -27.57 2.09 1.05
C GLY A 104 -27.12 3.28 0.24
N MET A 105 -27.24 3.18 -1.09
CA MET A 105 -26.94 4.28 -2.01
C MET A 105 -28.23 4.98 -2.44
N SER A 106 -28.18 6.32 -2.58
CA SER A 106 -29.25 7.07 -3.24
C SER A 106 -29.41 6.64 -4.70
N ALA A 107 -30.59 6.87 -5.29
CA ALA A 107 -30.88 6.48 -6.66
C ALA A 107 -29.96 7.16 -7.71
N ASP A 108 -29.39 8.33 -7.40
CA ASP A 108 -28.44 9.04 -8.24
C ASP A 108 -26.98 8.62 -8.00
N GLY A 109 -26.74 7.67 -7.08
CA GLY A 109 -25.42 7.15 -6.72
C GLY A 109 -24.50 8.15 -6.01
N LYS A 110 -25.01 9.32 -5.60
CA LYS A 110 -24.19 10.39 -5.01
C LYS A 110 -24.18 10.43 -3.49
N THR A 111 -25.12 9.77 -2.83
CA THR A 111 -25.20 9.77 -1.37
C THR A 111 -25.17 8.33 -0.86
N ILE A 112 -24.23 8.04 0.02
CA ILE A 112 -24.24 6.82 0.82
C ILE A 112 -24.87 7.14 2.17
N VAL A 113 -25.88 6.35 2.56
CA VAL A 113 -26.49 6.38 3.88
C VAL A 113 -26.01 5.16 4.64
N ILE A 114 -25.33 5.38 5.75
CA ILE A 114 -24.70 4.33 6.56
C ILE A 114 -25.44 4.24 7.89
N ASN A 115 -25.99 3.07 8.18
CA ASN A 115 -26.57 2.76 9.48
C ASN A 115 -25.46 2.18 10.37
N LEU A 116 -25.37 2.69 11.58
CA LEU A 116 -24.33 2.32 12.54
C LEU A 116 -24.84 1.25 13.51
N ARG A 117 -23.90 0.53 14.12
CA ARG A 117 -24.18 -0.33 15.29
C ARG A 117 -24.60 0.54 16.46
N ASP A 118 -25.45 0.01 17.33
CA ASP A 118 -25.99 0.66 18.54
C ASP A 118 -25.43 0.05 19.84
N ASP A 119 -24.57 -0.98 19.72
CA ASP A 119 -23.97 -1.71 20.84
C ASP A 119 -22.49 -1.36 21.07
N VAL A 120 -21.95 -0.37 20.36
CA VAL A 120 -20.54 0.03 20.43
C VAL A 120 -20.33 1.08 21.53
N LYS A 121 -19.23 0.91 22.28
CA LYS A 121 -18.77 1.88 23.29
C LYS A 121 -17.34 2.31 23.03
N TRP A 122 -17.05 3.56 23.29
CA TRP A 122 -15.71 4.07 23.44
C TRP A 122 -15.05 3.50 24.69
N HIS A 123 -13.71 3.49 24.74
CA HIS A 123 -12.95 2.97 25.89
C HIS A 123 -13.22 3.73 27.19
N ASP A 124 -13.73 4.95 27.13
CA ASP A 124 -14.16 5.74 28.29
C ASP A 124 -15.59 5.42 28.78
N GLY A 125 -16.28 4.50 28.07
CA GLY A 125 -17.63 4.02 28.41
C GLY A 125 -18.77 4.77 27.75
N GLU A 126 -18.51 5.88 27.03
CA GLU A 126 -19.55 6.58 26.25
C GLU A 126 -19.98 5.77 25.03
N GLY A 127 -21.21 6.02 24.54
CA GLY A 127 -21.74 5.34 23.34
C GLY A 127 -21.17 5.94 22.06
N PHE A 128 -20.87 5.09 21.08
CA PHE A 128 -20.53 5.49 19.72
C PHE A 128 -21.77 6.01 18.97
N SER A 129 -21.60 7.01 18.12
CA SER A 129 -22.71 7.65 17.42
C SER A 129 -22.32 8.17 16.03
N ALA A 130 -23.33 8.58 15.24
CA ALA A 130 -23.14 9.23 13.94
C ALA A 130 -22.43 10.60 14.04
N TYR A 131 -22.48 11.25 15.20
CA TYR A 131 -21.75 12.51 15.42
C TYR A 131 -20.23 12.30 15.44
N ASP A 132 -19.76 11.16 15.96
CA ASP A 132 -18.36 10.78 15.92
C ASP A 132 -17.89 10.60 14.47
N VAL A 133 -18.70 9.98 13.63
CA VAL A 133 -18.41 9.77 12.20
C VAL A 133 -18.38 11.11 11.46
N GLU A 134 -19.37 11.97 11.69
CA GLU A 134 -19.44 13.31 11.11
C GLU A 134 -18.18 14.13 11.50
N TYR A 135 -17.81 14.08 12.78
CA TYR A 135 -16.60 14.74 13.29
C TYR A 135 -15.34 14.20 12.60
N ALA A 136 -15.13 12.89 12.57
CA ALA A 136 -13.95 12.27 11.96
C ALA A 136 -13.82 12.62 10.47
N ILE A 137 -14.92 12.55 9.70
CA ILE A 137 -14.94 12.96 8.29
C ILE A 137 -14.66 14.47 8.16
N GLY A 138 -15.18 15.29 9.04
CA GLY A 138 -14.90 16.73 9.11
C GLY A 138 -13.41 17.00 9.30
N GLN A 139 -12.75 16.29 10.22
CA GLN A 139 -11.30 16.41 10.45
C GLN A 139 -10.49 15.99 9.23
N ILE A 140 -10.84 14.88 8.57
CA ILE A 140 -10.17 14.42 7.36
C ILE A 140 -10.31 15.46 6.23
N ARG A 141 -11.49 16.01 6.02
CA ARG A 141 -11.75 17.03 4.99
C ARG A 141 -11.10 18.37 5.29
N SER A 142 -10.66 18.63 6.52
CA SER A 142 -9.87 19.83 6.85
C SER A 142 -8.51 19.91 6.13
N GLY A 143 -8.06 18.82 5.49
CA GLY A 143 -6.85 18.77 4.68
C GLY A 143 -5.56 18.51 5.44
N LYS A 144 -5.62 18.14 6.73
CA LYS A 144 -4.45 17.96 7.60
C LYS A 144 -4.08 16.51 7.90
N THR A 145 -4.88 15.56 7.44
CA THR A 145 -4.71 14.13 7.76
C THR A 145 -4.13 13.34 6.60
N SER A 146 -3.61 12.14 6.87
CA SER A 146 -3.13 11.21 5.83
C SER A 146 -4.26 10.61 4.97
N TYR A 147 -5.52 10.84 5.32
CA TYR A 147 -6.71 10.34 4.60
C TYR A 147 -7.42 11.41 3.77
N THR A 148 -6.89 12.63 3.71
CA THR A 148 -7.53 13.78 3.02
C THR A 148 -7.84 13.47 1.55
N GLU A 149 -6.90 12.85 0.83
CA GLU A 149 -7.09 12.51 -0.59
C GLU A 149 -8.19 11.46 -0.80
N LEU A 150 -8.40 10.56 0.17
CA LEU A 150 -9.42 9.52 0.12
C LEU A 150 -10.84 10.10 0.05
N LEU A 151 -11.08 11.21 0.72
CA LEU A 151 -12.39 11.87 0.82
C LEU A 151 -12.50 13.17 0.01
N LYS A 152 -11.63 13.40 -0.98
CA LYS A 152 -11.58 14.63 -1.79
C LYS A 152 -12.90 14.94 -2.51
N ASP A 153 -13.63 13.91 -2.90
CA ASP A 153 -14.89 14.02 -3.63
C ASP A 153 -16.12 14.12 -2.72
N VAL A 154 -15.95 14.05 -1.40
CA VAL A 154 -17.02 14.25 -0.42
C VAL A 154 -17.37 15.74 -0.33
N THR A 155 -18.63 16.08 -0.60
CA THR A 155 -19.14 17.46 -0.50
C THR A 155 -19.76 17.75 0.85
N SER A 156 -20.45 16.78 1.45
CA SER A 156 -21.05 16.91 2.78
C SER A 156 -21.07 15.58 3.53
N CYS A 157 -21.08 15.69 4.86
CA CYS A 157 -21.37 14.60 5.77
C CYS A 157 -22.32 15.15 6.83
N SER A 158 -23.36 14.41 7.18
CA SER A 158 -24.37 14.82 8.14
C SER A 158 -24.84 13.62 8.97
N ALA A 159 -24.84 13.75 10.29
CA ALA A 159 -25.52 12.85 11.19
C ALA A 159 -27.02 13.11 11.11
N GLU A 160 -27.77 12.23 10.46
CA GLU A 160 -29.24 12.32 10.34
C GLU A 160 -29.95 12.06 11.68
N ASN A 161 -29.34 11.20 12.47
CA ASN A 161 -29.73 10.88 13.86
C ASN A 161 -28.52 10.20 14.55
N VAL A 162 -28.70 9.71 15.77
CA VAL A 162 -27.64 9.10 16.58
C VAL A 162 -26.98 7.87 15.92
N SER A 163 -27.70 7.16 15.04
CA SER A 163 -27.25 5.89 14.44
C SER A 163 -27.21 5.90 12.91
N THR A 164 -27.42 7.05 12.26
CA THR A 164 -27.43 7.13 10.79
C THR A 164 -26.64 8.35 10.33
N VAL A 165 -25.70 8.14 9.42
CA VAL A 165 -24.93 9.20 8.78
C VAL A 165 -25.13 9.16 7.26
N ALA A 166 -25.30 10.32 6.64
CA ALA A 166 -25.37 10.49 5.19
C ALA A 166 -24.10 11.21 4.70
N VAL A 167 -23.43 10.62 3.70
CA VAL A 167 -22.24 11.22 3.07
C VAL A 167 -22.51 11.42 1.59
N THR A 168 -22.37 12.67 1.12
CA THR A 168 -22.66 13.04 -0.28
C THR A 168 -21.38 13.37 -1.02
N PHE A 169 -21.29 12.88 -2.25
CA PHE A 169 -20.17 13.09 -3.19
C PHE A 169 -20.55 14.08 -4.29
N ASN A 170 -19.56 14.69 -4.94
CA ASN A 170 -19.77 15.58 -6.10
C ASN A 170 -20.21 14.81 -7.37
N HIS A 171 -19.94 13.51 -7.47
CA HIS A 171 -20.34 12.59 -8.54
C HIS A 171 -20.70 11.22 -7.94
N PRO A 172 -21.37 10.32 -8.67
CA PRO A 172 -21.54 8.93 -8.23
C PRO A 172 -20.19 8.26 -7.98
N VAL A 173 -20.12 7.38 -6.98
CA VAL A 173 -18.88 6.67 -6.61
C VAL A 173 -19.15 5.17 -6.60
N PRO A 174 -18.46 4.39 -7.45
CA PRO A 174 -18.56 2.94 -7.42
C PRO A 174 -17.99 2.40 -6.11
N CYS A 175 -18.63 1.37 -5.55
CA CYS A 175 -18.16 0.73 -4.31
C CYS A 175 -17.87 1.72 -3.17
N ALA A 176 -18.70 2.77 -3.01
CA ALA A 176 -18.45 3.90 -2.10
C ALA A 176 -18.11 3.48 -0.65
N ALA A 177 -18.66 2.35 -0.15
CA ALA A 177 -18.36 1.83 1.18
C ALA A 177 -16.85 1.55 1.38
N ALA A 178 -16.11 1.22 0.31
CA ALA A 178 -14.66 0.99 0.36
C ALA A 178 -13.84 2.25 0.68
N LEU A 179 -14.43 3.45 0.64
CA LEU A 179 -13.79 4.69 1.05
C LEU A 179 -13.76 4.88 2.58
N PHE A 180 -14.59 4.15 3.34
CA PHE A 180 -14.73 4.37 4.78
C PHE A 180 -13.96 3.34 5.61
N THR A 181 -12.72 3.09 5.20
CA THR A 181 -11.77 2.15 5.85
C THR A 181 -10.76 2.85 6.77
N PHE A 182 -10.91 4.15 6.97
CA PHE A 182 -10.09 4.92 7.91
C PHE A 182 -10.63 4.79 9.35
N PRO A 183 -9.75 4.90 10.37
CA PRO A 183 -10.16 4.82 11.76
C PRO A 183 -11.08 5.98 12.14
N ILE A 184 -12.16 5.68 12.87
CA ILE A 184 -13.06 6.70 13.43
C ILE A 184 -12.50 7.17 14.77
N ILE A 185 -12.48 8.48 14.97
CA ILE A 185 -12.11 9.13 16.24
C ILE A 185 -13.36 9.72 16.88
N LYS A 186 -13.35 9.80 18.21
CA LYS A 186 -14.46 10.33 19.01
C LYS A 186 -14.69 11.82 18.75
N ASP A 187 -15.94 12.26 18.74
CA ASP A 187 -16.27 13.68 18.66
C ASP A 187 -15.61 14.46 19.82
N GLY A 188 -15.08 15.63 19.48
CA GLY A 188 -14.33 16.47 20.44
C GLY A 188 -12.91 15.99 20.74
N THR A 189 -12.39 14.96 20.03
CA THR A 189 -10.96 14.57 20.16
C THR A 189 -10.07 15.77 19.83
N ASP A 190 -9.16 16.12 20.76
CA ASP A 190 -8.14 17.12 20.49
C ASP A 190 -7.12 16.54 19.48
N MET A 191 -7.09 17.10 18.27
CA MET A 191 -6.19 16.65 17.20
C MET A 191 -4.71 16.91 17.53
N GLU A 192 -4.41 17.79 18.47
CA GLU A 192 -3.05 18.04 18.95
C GLU A 192 -2.66 17.11 20.12
N GLU A 193 -3.61 16.39 20.74
CA GLU A 193 -3.31 15.38 21.76
C GLU A 193 -2.64 14.18 21.10
N LYS A 194 -1.43 13.87 21.55
CA LYS A 194 -0.60 12.87 20.87
C LYS A 194 -0.57 11.51 21.56
N MET A 195 -0.85 11.46 22.86
CA MET A 195 -0.44 10.33 23.69
C MET A 195 -1.59 9.64 24.44
N ARG A 196 -2.84 10.02 24.21
CA ARG A 196 -4.03 9.48 24.90
C ARG A 196 -5.10 8.99 23.94
N PRO A 197 -4.83 7.91 23.20
CA PRO A 197 -5.81 7.37 22.26
C PRO A 197 -7.03 6.78 23.02
N VAL A 198 -8.24 7.18 22.59
CA VAL A 198 -9.52 6.63 23.02
C VAL A 198 -10.24 6.12 21.79
N GLY A 199 -10.41 4.82 21.67
CA GLY A 199 -11.01 4.16 20.51
C GLY A 199 -12.21 3.28 20.90
N THR A 200 -12.69 2.53 19.91
CA THR A 200 -13.78 1.54 20.05
C THR A 200 -13.27 0.10 20.00
N GLY A 201 -11.99 -0.10 19.69
CA GLY A 201 -11.39 -1.39 19.39
C GLY A 201 -11.33 -2.36 20.59
N ALA A 202 -10.89 -3.58 20.31
CA ALA A 202 -10.84 -4.67 21.28
C ALA A 202 -9.83 -4.44 22.43
N TYR A 203 -8.90 -3.50 22.27
CA TYR A 203 -7.86 -3.19 23.26
C TYR A 203 -7.78 -1.69 23.51
N SER A 204 -7.77 -1.30 24.79
CA SER A 204 -7.70 0.09 25.24
C SER A 204 -6.28 0.47 25.67
N PHE A 205 -5.85 1.68 25.36
CA PHE A 205 -4.53 2.19 25.71
C PHE A 205 -4.42 2.44 27.22
N SER A 206 -3.46 1.77 27.86
CA SER A 206 -3.20 1.89 29.29
C SER A 206 -2.06 2.86 29.63
N GLY A 207 -1.21 3.17 28.66
CA GLY A 207 -0.09 4.08 28.84
C GLY A 207 1.27 3.43 28.71
N LYS A 208 2.30 4.22 29.01
CA LYS A 208 3.71 3.80 28.99
C LYS A 208 4.04 3.10 30.32
N ILE A 209 4.54 1.86 30.27
CA ILE A 209 4.86 1.05 31.44
C ILE A 209 6.38 0.91 31.68
N SER A 210 7.21 1.21 30.67
CA SER A 210 8.66 1.35 30.81
C SER A 210 9.18 2.38 29.81
N THR A 211 10.49 2.60 29.73
CA THR A 211 11.12 3.58 28.84
C THR A 211 10.75 3.39 27.37
N ASP A 212 10.55 2.15 26.97
CA ASP A 212 10.40 1.70 25.57
C ASP A 212 9.20 0.80 25.34
N ARG A 213 8.28 0.70 26.33
CA ARG A 213 7.12 -0.20 26.22
C ARG A 213 5.82 0.47 26.64
N TYR A 214 4.79 0.27 25.83
CA TYR A 214 3.41 0.67 26.10
C TYR A 214 2.54 -0.58 26.29
N MET A 215 1.40 -0.40 26.92
CA MET A 215 0.43 -1.46 27.20
C MET A 215 -0.94 -1.09 26.65
N LEU A 216 -1.54 -2.02 25.92
CA LEU A 216 -2.96 -2.03 25.61
C LEU A 216 -3.60 -3.15 26.44
N ASN A 217 -4.61 -2.82 27.23
CA ASN A 217 -5.40 -3.81 27.96
C ASN A 217 -6.60 -4.24 27.15
N ARG A 218 -7.02 -5.50 27.26
CA ARG A 218 -8.29 -5.91 26.64
C ARG A 218 -9.44 -5.03 27.13
N PHE A 219 -10.37 -4.73 26.23
CA PHE A 219 -11.59 -4.00 26.57
C PHE A 219 -12.71 -4.98 26.83
N ASP A 220 -13.02 -5.21 28.12
CA ASP A 220 -14.00 -6.22 28.56
C ASP A 220 -15.45 -5.95 28.07
N TYR A 221 -15.73 -4.73 27.61
CA TYR A 221 -17.03 -4.30 27.10
C TYR A 221 -17.07 -4.19 25.56
N TYR A 222 -16.08 -4.80 24.90
CA TYR A 222 -16.03 -4.80 23.43
C TYR A 222 -17.25 -5.54 22.87
N TYR A 223 -17.88 -4.95 21.86
CA TYR A 223 -19.14 -5.46 21.31
C TYR A 223 -19.00 -6.85 20.64
N GLY A 224 -17.81 -7.20 20.13
CA GLY A 224 -17.49 -8.53 19.60
C GLY A 224 -17.28 -9.60 20.67
N GLY A 225 -17.41 -9.24 21.96
CA GLY A 225 -17.17 -10.11 23.10
C GLY A 225 -15.80 -9.85 23.75
N LYS A 226 -15.60 -10.45 24.92
CA LYS A 226 -14.37 -10.28 25.70
C LYS A 226 -13.19 -10.94 25.00
N PRO A 227 -12.13 -10.18 24.62
CA PRO A 227 -10.94 -10.75 23.99
C PRO A 227 -10.29 -11.81 24.88
N PRO A 228 -9.89 -12.98 24.34
CA PRO A 228 -9.19 -14.00 25.12
C PRO A 228 -7.78 -13.60 25.57
N ILE A 229 -7.08 -12.79 24.77
CA ILE A 229 -5.73 -12.26 25.09
C ILE A 229 -5.90 -11.08 26.05
N ASP A 230 -5.14 -11.07 27.15
CA ASP A 230 -5.28 -10.08 28.22
C ASP A 230 -4.75 -8.70 27.83
N GLY A 231 -3.80 -8.64 26.91
CA GLY A 231 -3.27 -7.37 26.44
C GLY A 231 -2.21 -7.48 25.34
N ILE A 232 -1.86 -6.33 24.80
CA ILE A 232 -0.84 -6.16 23.77
C ILE A 232 0.27 -5.26 24.32
N TYR A 233 1.50 -5.73 24.31
CA TYR A 233 2.67 -4.89 24.52
C TYR A 233 3.11 -4.28 23.19
N ILE A 234 3.41 -2.99 23.20
CA ILE A 234 3.98 -2.28 22.07
C ILE A 234 5.39 -1.84 22.48
N ASP A 235 6.40 -2.46 21.90
CA ASP A 235 7.81 -2.12 22.15
C ASP A 235 8.29 -1.08 21.13
N GLU A 236 8.79 0.05 21.63
CA GLU A 236 9.32 1.14 20.84
C GLU A 236 10.80 0.89 20.55
N ALA A 237 11.13 0.59 19.29
CA ALA A 237 12.51 0.51 18.84
C ALA A 237 13.07 1.93 18.58
N PRO A 238 14.36 2.18 18.87
CA PRO A 238 14.97 3.50 18.67
C PRO A 238 14.91 4.01 17.23
N ASP A 239 14.96 3.10 16.26
CA ASP A 239 14.93 3.38 14.83
C ASP A 239 14.55 2.14 14.03
N LYS A 240 14.44 2.29 12.71
CA LYS A 240 14.10 1.21 11.78
C LYS A 240 15.10 0.05 11.80
N GLU A 241 16.39 0.31 11.96
CA GLU A 241 17.42 -0.74 11.96
C GLU A 241 17.27 -1.65 13.18
N HIS A 242 17.08 -1.05 14.36
CA HIS A 242 16.80 -1.79 15.59
C HIS A 242 15.47 -2.56 15.51
N TYR A 243 14.42 -1.93 14.97
CA TYR A 243 13.14 -2.59 14.72
C TYR A 243 13.32 -3.85 13.85
N MET A 244 14.04 -3.73 12.72
CA MET A 244 14.33 -4.86 11.83
C MET A 244 15.13 -5.96 12.53
N TYR A 245 16.10 -5.60 13.36
CA TYR A 245 16.87 -6.54 14.17
C TYR A 245 15.95 -7.29 15.17
N MET A 246 15.08 -6.57 15.87
CA MET A 246 14.14 -7.16 16.83
C MET A 246 13.13 -8.09 16.13
N CYS A 247 12.62 -7.73 14.96
CA CYS A 247 11.83 -8.64 14.12
C CYS A 247 12.62 -9.93 13.83
N GLY A 248 13.86 -9.79 13.35
CA GLY A 248 14.73 -10.91 12.99
C GLY A 248 15.07 -11.84 14.16
N THR A 249 15.11 -11.34 15.39
CA THR A 249 15.35 -12.15 16.60
C THR A 249 14.10 -12.84 17.13
N GLY A 250 12.90 -12.50 16.61
CA GLY A 250 11.62 -13.01 17.11
C GLY A 250 11.17 -12.34 18.42
N ALA A 251 11.63 -11.10 18.66
CA ALA A 251 11.19 -10.32 19.83
C ALA A 251 9.71 -9.91 19.72
N PHE A 252 9.21 -9.76 18.49
CA PHE A 252 7.82 -9.44 18.23
C PHE A 252 7.04 -10.67 17.78
N ASP A 253 5.80 -10.76 18.21
CA ASP A 253 4.88 -11.82 17.84
C ASP A 253 4.20 -11.57 16.49
N LEU A 254 4.14 -10.31 16.09
CA LEU A 254 3.53 -9.83 14.83
C LEU A 254 4.44 -8.79 14.19
N SER A 255 4.50 -8.84 12.86
CA SER A 255 5.10 -7.81 12.02
C SER A 255 4.48 -7.89 10.61
N THR A 256 4.67 -6.87 9.77
CA THR A 256 4.06 -6.80 8.45
C THR A 256 5.08 -6.53 7.35
N SER A 257 4.73 -6.83 6.11
CA SER A 257 5.56 -6.55 4.95
C SER A 257 5.69 -5.05 4.63
N LYS A 258 4.84 -4.20 5.19
CA LYS A 258 4.97 -2.74 5.06
C LYS A 258 6.19 -2.19 5.81
N THR A 259 6.52 -2.84 6.91
CA THR A 259 7.60 -2.40 7.81
C THR A 259 8.86 -3.26 7.68
N VAL A 260 8.71 -4.52 7.21
CA VAL A 260 9.80 -5.49 7.08
C VAL A 260 10.02 -5.84 5.60
N ASP A 261 11.25 -5.65 5.13
CA ASP A 261 11.64 -6.14 3.81
C ASP A 261 11.83 -7.66 3.82
N LEU A 262 10.87 -8.38 3.25
CA LEU A 262 10.87 -9.83 3.21
C LEU A 262 12.02 -10.44 2.37
N ARG A 263 12.73 -9.66 1.56
CA ARG A 263 13.90 -10.13 0.80
C ARG A 263 15.11 -10.31 1.70
N THR A 264 15.26 -9.40 2.64
CA THR A 264 16.38 -9.38 3.59
C THR A 264 16.04 -9.97 4.95
N TYR A 265 14.74 -10.12 5.23
CA TYR A 265 14.25 -10.61 6.49
C TYR A 265 14.28 -12.14 6.55
N THR A 266 15.05 -12.68 7.48
CA THR A 266 15.04 -14.11 7.81
C THR A 266 14.65 -14.24 9.28
N PRO A 267 13.38 -14.57 9.58
CA PRO A 267 12.94 -14.70 10.95
C PRO A 267 13.66 -15.87 11.65
N LYS A 268 14.06 -15.68 12.89
CA LYS A 268 14.52 -16.78 13.74
C LYS A 268 13.30 -17.53 14.29
N GLY A 269 13.21 -18.81 13.97
CA GLY A 269 12.11 -19.67 14.42
C GLY A 269 11.01 -19.82 13.39
N SER A 270 9.92 -20.46 13.79
CA SER A 270 8.75 -20.64 12.93
C SER A 270 7.89 -19.38 12.94
N VAL A 271 7.54 -18.88 11.76
CA VAL A 271 6.53 -17.83 11.59
C VAL A 271 5.47 -18.33 10.63
N LYS A 272 4.25 -17.89 10.81
CA LYS A 272 3.17 -18.05 9.82
C LYS A 272 3.14 -16.81 8.95
N LEU A 273 3.01 -17.00 7.64
CA LEU A 273 2.91 -15.93 6.65
C LEU A 273 1.48 -15.91 6.11
N ASN A 274 0.77 -14.83 6.39
CA ASN A 274 -0.61 -14.62 5.95
C ASN A 274 -0.60 -13.52 4.89
N TYR A 275 -0.83 -13.89 3.63
CA TYR A 275 -0.77 -12.99 2.49
C TYR A 275 -2.16 -12.51 2.07
N TYR A 276 -2.22 -11.30 1.51
CA TYR A 276 -3.32 -10.83 0.68
C TYR A 276 -2.78 -10.11 -0.56
N THR A 277 -3.57 -10.09 -1.64
CA THR A 277 -3.22 -9.37 -2.86
C THR A 277 -3.55 -7.90 -2.67
N SER A 278 -2.52 -7.05 -2.62
CA SER A 278 -2.67 -5.62 -2.44
C SER A 278 -3.18 -4.94 -3.72
N ASN A 279 -3.62 -3.69 -3.62
CA ASN A 279 -4.05 -2.90 -4.77
C ASN A 279 -2.89 -2.24 -5.54
N LYS A 280 -1.68 -2.73 -5.38
CA LYS A 280 -0.47 -2.21 -6.00
C LYS A 280 -0.13 -2.98 -7.29
N LEU A 281 -0.38 -2.36 -8.46
CA LEU A 281 -0.14 -2.91 -9.78
C LEU A 281 1.26 -2.54 -10.29
N ILE A 282 2.04 -3.51 -10.70
CA ILE A 282 3.28 -3.33 -11.49
C ILE A 282 2.94 -3.55 -12.97
N TYR A 283 3.45 -2.66 -13.84
CA TYR A 283 3.14 -2.71 -15.27
C TYR A 283 4.30 -2.24 -16.14
N LEU A 284 4.32 -2.67 -17.41
CA LEU A 284 5.10 -2.04 -18.47
C LEU A 284 4.26 -0.96 -19.12
N GLY A 285 4.56 0.31 -18.86
CA GLY A 285 3.93 1.45 -19.53
C GLY A 285 4.45 1.60 -20.95
N ILE A 286 3.57 1.92 -21.88
CA ILE A 286 3.85 2.09 -23.31
C ILE A 286 3.39 3.48 -23.75
N ASN A 287 4.26 4.25 -24.38
CA ASN A 287 3.89 5.53 -24.94
C ASN A 287 3.24 5.34 -26.32
N ASN A 288 1.92 5.33 -26.36
CA ASN A 288 1.14 5.07 -27.59
C ASN A 288 1.28 6.17 -28.66
N ALA A 289 1.83 7.35 -28.31
CA ALA A 289 2.10 8.41 -29.30
C ALA A 289 3.40 8.20 -30.09
N LYS A 290 4.26 7.27 -29.65
CA LYS A 290 5.47 6.91 -30.39
C LYS A 290 5.09 6.13 -31.66
N THR A 291 5.66 6.52 -32.79
CA THR A 291 5.34 5.91 -34.08
C THR A 291 5.57 4.39 -34.06
N GLU A 292 6.64 3.96 -33.39
CA GLU A 292 7.01 2.55 -33.21
C GLU A 292 5.97 1.75 -32.44
N LEU A 293 5.27 2.39 -31.51
CA LEU A 293 4.38 1.79 -30.52
C LEU A 293 2.89 2.10 -30.75
N SER A 294 2.57 2.92 -31.75
CA SER A 294 1.19 3.31 -32.06
C SER A 294 0.34 2.14 -32.60
N GLY A 295 0.98 1.14 -33.21
CA GLY A 295 0.32 -0.06 -33.71
C GLY A 295 -0.10 -0.99 -32.57
N MET A 296 -1.37 -1.36 -32.56
CA MET A 296 -1.92 -2.29 -31.56
C MET A 296 -1.20 -3.66 -31.60
N ASN A 297 -0.93 -4.17 -32.81
CA ASN A 297 -0.28 -5.46 -32.94
C ASN A 297 1.17 -5.44 -32.44
N THR A 298 1.90 -4.33 -32.56
CA THR A 298 3.22 -4.21 -31.94
C THR A 298 3.13 -4.34 -30.43
N ARG A 299 2.12 -3.72 -29.78
CA ARG A 299 1.92 -3.83 -28.32
C ARG A 299 1.47 -5.23 -27.89
N LEU A 300 0.61 -5.89 -28.69
CA LEU A 300 0.23 -7.30 -28.46
C LEU A 300 1.47 -8.22 -28.53
N ALA A 301 2.33 -8.05 -29.54
CA ALA A 301 3.57 -8.82 -29.64
C ALA A 301 4.45 -8.61 -28.40
N MET A 302 4.62 -7.37 -27.95
CA MET A 302 5.39 -7.08 -26.75
C MET A 302 4.77 -7.74 -25.50
N SER A 303 3.45 -7.67 -25.34
CA SER A 303 2.76 -8.32 -24.21
C SER A 303 3.00 -9.84 -24.17
N GLN A 304 2.94 -10.53 -25.31
CA GLN A 304 3.17 -11.98 -25.42
C GLN A 304 4.62 -12.38 -25.09
N LEU A 305 5.59 -11.49 -25.27
CA LEU A 305 7.01 -11.75 -24.99
C LEU A 305 7.37 -11.60 -23.52
N ILE A 306 6.52 -10.99 -22.71
CA ILE A 306 6.75 -10.80 -21.27
C ILE A 306 6.40 -12.08 -20.51
N ASP A 307 7.39 -12.67 -19.89
CA ASP A 307 7.26 -13.86 -19.06
C ASP A 307 6.80 -13.50 -17.64
N LYS A 308 5.48 -13.25 -17.52
CA LYS A 308 4.87 -12.84 -16.24
C LYS A 308 5.02 -13.91 -15.16
N GLU A 309 5.02 -15.19 -15.52
CA GLU A 309 5.21 -16.29 -14.60
C GLU A 309 6.63 -16.25 -13.99
N TYR A 310 7.66 -16.07 -14.83
CA TYR A 310 9.04 -15.92 -14.34
C TYR A 310 9.18 -14.67 -13.46
N ILE A 311 8.60 -13.54 -13.87
CA ILE A 311 8.65 -12.29 -13.08
C ILE A 311 8.01 -12.51 -11.71
N THR A 312 6.82 -13.09 -11.64
CA THR A 312 6.10 -13.27 -10.37
C THR A 312 6.75 -14.33 -9.48
N SER A 313 7.17 -15.46 -10.05
CA SER A 313 7.73 -16.58 -9.27
C SER A 313 9.18 -16.33 -8.83
N SER A 314 10.01 -15.79 -9.74
CA SER A 314 11.48 -15.71 -9.52
C SER A 314 11.94 -14.32 -9.11
N ILE A 315 11.50 -13.25 -9.78
CA ILE A 315 11.93 -11.88 -9.45
C ILE A 315 11.16 -11.37 -8.23
N LEU A 316 9.85 -11.61 -8.17
CA LEU A 316 8.98 -11.18 -7.08
C LEU A 316 8.79 -12.27 -6.01
N TYR A 317 9.54 -13.38 -6.07
CA TYR A 317 9.58 -14.44 -5.05
C TYR A 317 8.19 -15.02 -4.69
N SER A 318 7.29 -15.17 -5.68
CA SER A 318 5.89 -15.57 -5.50
C SER A 318 5.05 -14.62 -4.62
N ARG A 319 5.51 -13.37 -4.43
CA ARG A 319 4.80 -12.32 -3.67
C ARG A 319 4.04 -11.36 -4.59
N ALA A 320 3.58 -11.87 -5.68
CA ALA A 320 2.73 -11.14 -6.60
C ALA A 320 1.79 -12.10 -7.30
N GLU A 321 0.70 -11.59 -7.81
CA GLU A 321 -0.29 -12.31 -8.59
C GLU A 321 -0.35 -11.69 -9.98
N MET A 322 -0.06 -12.49 -11.01
CA MET A 322 -0.03 -12.02 -12.39
C MET A 322 -1.43 -11.59 -12.86
N THR A 323 -1.48 -10.60 -13.74
CA THR A 323 -2.73 -10.11 -14.32
C THR A 323 -2.55 -9.68 -15.77
N ASP A 324 -3.64 -9.70 -16.53
CA ASP A 324 -3.71 -9.20 -17.91
C ASP A 324 -4.50 -7.89 -18.02
N VAL A 325 -5.14 -7.47 -16.91
CA VAL A 325 -5.93 -6.24 -16.83
C VAL A 325 -5.59 -5.46 -15.58
N PRO A 326 -5.77 -4.13 -15.56
CA PRO A 326 -5.52 -3.32 -14.38
C PRO A 326 -6.68 -3.34 -13.38
N ILE A 327 -7.22 -4.51 -13.10
CA ILE A 327 -8.20 -4.79 -12.06
C ILE A 327 -7.56 -5.81 -11.11
N ASN A 328 -7.69 -5.59 -9.80
CA ASN A 328 -7.15 -6.55 -8.84
C ASN A 328 -7.79 -7.93 -9.05
N PRO A 329 -7.01 -8.99 -9.30
CA PRO A 329 -7.56 -10.32 -9.58
C PRO A 329 -8.41 -10.90 -8.43
N SER A 330 -8.21 -10.39 -7.19
CA SER A 330 -9.03 -10.76 -6.05
C SER A 330 -10.30 -9.90 -5.90
N PHE A 331 -10.53 -8.89 -6.75
CA PHE A 331 -11.65 -7.98 -6.58
C PHE A 331 -13.00 -8.67 -6.80
N TRP A 332 -13.89 -8.58 -5.81
CA TRP A 332 -15.14 -9.32 -5.72
C TRP A 332 -16.16 -9.11 -6.85
N LEU A 333 -16.06 -8.00 -7.59
CA LEU A 333 -16.89 -7.74 -8.78
C LEU A 333 -16.21 -8.16 -10.09
N TYR A 334 -15.02 -8.75 -10.03
CA TYR A 334 -14.27 -9.17 -11.19
C TYR A 334 -14.17 -10.70 -11.22
N ASP A 335 -14.79 -11.34 -12.20
CA ASP A 335 -14.82 -12.79 -12.34
C ASP A 335 -13.68 -13.35 -13.21
N GLY A 336 -12.70 -12.50 -13.53
CA GLY A 336 -11.57 -12.84 -14.42
C GLY A 336 -11.97 -12.71 -15.90
N THR A 337 -11.45 -11.69 -16.58
CA THR A 337 -11.52 -11.62 -18.04
C THR A 337 -10.66 -12.74 -18.58
N LYS A 338 -11.27 -13.72 -19.23
CA LYS A 338 -10.51 -14.64 -20.07
C LYS A 338 -10.07 -13.84 -21.29
N ALA A 339 -8.80 -13.47 -21.34
CA ALA A 339 -8.22 -12.96 -22.57
C ALA A 339 -8.64 -13.88 -23.70
N GLN A 340 -9.15 -13.33 -24.79
CA GLN A 340 -9.44 -14.13 -25.98
C GLN A 340 -8.14 -14.87 -26.33
N THR A 341 -8.24 -16.16 -26.57
CA THR A 341 -7.06 -16.97 -26.93
C THR A 341 -6.50 -16.38 -28.23
N ASP A 342 -5.46 -15.58 -28.11
CA ASP A 342 -4.76 -15.05 -29.26
C ASP A 342 -3.93 -16.18 -29.87
N THR A 343 -4.26 -16.54 -31.09
CA THR A 343 -3.59 -17.63 -31.81
C THR A 343 -2.41 -17.16 -32.65
N LEU A 344 -2.23 -15.84 -32.80
CA LEU A 344 -1.10 -15.27 -33.50
C LEU A 344 0.14 -15.26 -32.60
N SER A 345 1.29 -15.60 -33.19
CA SER A 345 2.58 -15.41 -32.52
C SER A 345 2.97 -13.93 -32.48
N ALA A 346 3.86 -13.59 -31.59
CA ALA A 346 4.43 -12.23 -31.52
C ALA A 346 4.99 -11.77 -32.89
N GLU A 347 5.64 -12.68 -33.65
CA GLU A 347 6.07 -12.40 -35.02
C GLU A 347 4.90 -12.12 -35.97
N GLY A 348 3.81 -12.89 -35.83
CA GLY A 348 2.58 -12.67 -36.63
C GLY A 348 2.00 -11.28 -36.42
N HIS A 349 1.93 -10.84 -35.17
CA HIS A 349 1.51 -9.49 -34.81
C HIS A 349 2.44 -8.42 -35.37
N LEU A 350 3.76 -8.57 -35.23
CA LEU A 350 4.73 -7.63 -35.78
C LEU A 350 4.59 -7.49 -37.30
N ARG A 351 4.33 -8.58 -38.01
CA ARG A 351 4.11 -8.56 -39.46
C ARG A 351 2.84 -7.80 -39.87
N ILE A 352 1.76 -7.87 -39.08
CA ILE A 352 0.54 -7.09 -39.34
C ILE A 352 0.83 -5.59 -39.30
N ASP A 353 1.68 -5.13 -38.37
CA ASP A 353 2.14 -3.74 -38.28
C ASP A 353 3.32 -3.43 -39.24
N ALA A 354 3.52 -4.32 -40.25
CA ALA A 354 4.52 -4.20 -41.29
C ALA A 354 5.99 -4.26 -40.80
N TRP A 355 6.24 -4.77 -39.62
CA TRP A 355 7.59 -5.04 -39.14
C TRP A 355 8.14 -6.30 -39.84
N THR A 356 9.35 -6.19 -40.38
CA THR A 356 10.06 -7.32 -41.00
C THR A 356 11.41 -7.49 -40.30
N ASP A 357 11.77 -8.74 -40.02
CA ASP A 357 13.08 -9.06 -39.52
C ASP A 357 14.13 -8.76 -40.59
N LYS A 358 15.24 -8.14 -40.18
CA LYS A 358 16.39 -7.90 -41.05
C LYS A 358 17.46 -8.93 -40.77
N ASP A 359 18.17 -9.37 -41.79
CA ASP A 359 19.35 -10.25 -41.70
C ASP A 359 20.42 -9.75 -40.70
N THR A 360 20.31 -8.49 -40.26
CA THR A 360 21.19 -7.83 -39.28
C THR A 360 20.71 -7.97 -37.82
N GLY A 361 19.64 -8.75 -37.58
CA GLY A 361 19.07 -9.00 -36.25
C GLY A 361 18.32 -7.81 -35.66
N GLY A 362 17.11 -7.55 -36.16
CA GLY A 362 16.20 -6.55 -35.63
C GLY A 362 15.06 -6.23 -36.58
N TYR A 363 13.93 -5.80 -36.02
CA TYR A 363 12.75 -5.46 -36.80
C TYR A 363 12.84 -4.04 -37.37
N ALA A 364 12.44 -3.89 -38.64
CA ALA A 364 12.27 -2.62 -39.28
C ALA A 364 11.06 -2.59 -40.22
N ARG A 365 10.55 -1.41 -40.50
CA ARG A 365 9.48 -1.17 -41.48
C ARG A 365 9.72 0.10 -42.26
N THR A 366 9.03 0.27 -43.39
CA THR A 366 9.09 1.49 -44.19
C THR A 366 7.77 2.23 -44.12
N ILE A 367 7.80 3.47 -43.64
CA ILE A 367 6.64 4.36 -43.59
C ILE A 367 7.00 5.65 -44.32
N GLY A 368 6.18 6.07 -45.33
CA GLY A 368 6.41 7.30 -46.06
C GLY A 368 7.78 7.39 -46.76
N GLY A 369 8.37 6.25 -47.14
CA GLY A 369 9.68 6.19 -47.78
C GLY A 369 10.87 6.19 -46.80
N SER A 370 10.65 6.33 -45.49
CA SER A 370 11.69 6.29 -44.47
C SER A 370 11.72 4.93 -43.76
N THR A 371 12.90 4.39 -43.52
CA THR A 371 13.07 3.16 -42.75
C THR A 371 13.04 3.49 -41.25
N GLN A 372 12.13 2.85 -40.55
CA GLN A 372 11.99 2.90 -39.07
C GLN A 372 12.49 1.57 -38.48
N THR A 373 13.28 1.62 -37.43
CA THR A 373 13.75 0.46 -36.68
C THR A 373 12.99 0.36 -35.37
N LEU A 374 12.58 -0.85 -34.97
CA LEU A 374 11.97 -1.10 -33.67
C LEU A 374 13.08 -1.12 -32.61
N ALA A 375 13.37 0.06 -32.09
CA ALA A 375 14.40 0.28 -31.06
C ALA A 375 13.81 1.16 -29.96
N LEU A 376 13.86 0.68 -28.71
CA LEU A 376 13.14 1.24 -27.57
C LEU A 376 14.07 1.57 -26.42
N GLU A 377 13.83 2.64 -25.72
CA GLU A 377 14.38 2.95 -24.42
C GLU A 377 13.39 2.52 -23.32
N LEU A 378 13.84 1.67 -22.42
CA LEU A 378 13.09 1.26 -21.23
C LEU A 378 13.59 2.02 -20.01
N ILE A 379 12.85 3.02 -19.55
CA ILE A 379 13.18 3.77 -18.34
C ILE A 379 12.67 3.05 -17.09
N VAL A 380 13.43 3.13 -16.02
CA VAL A 380 13.10 2.51 -14.72
C VAL A 380 13.70 3.32 -13.57
N ASP A 381 12.99 3.36 -12.44
CA ASP A 381 13.51 3.91 -11.19
C ASP A 381 14.62 3.00 -10.64
N LYS A 382 15.85 3.53 -10.55
CA LYS A 382 17.01 2.79 -10.05
C LYS A 382 16.96 2.52 -8.54
N GLY A 383 16.10 3.22 -7.79
CA GLY A 383 15.90 3.01 -6.37
C GLY A 383 15.16 1.71 -6.04
N SER A 384 14.54 1.05 -7.04
CA SER A 384 13.83 -0.21 -6.87
C SER A 384 14.57 -1.36 -7.55
N GLU A 385 15.22 -2.20 -6.76
CA GLU A 385 15.93 -3.39 -7.27
C GLU A 385 15.02 -4.35 -8.04
N GLU A 386 13.81 -4.57 -7.54
CA GLU A 386 12.83 -5.45 -8.19
C GLU A 386 12.41 -4.92 -9.56
N LYS A 387 12.12 -3.61 -9.67
CA LYS A 387 11.76 -2.99 -10.95
C LYS A 387 12.92 -3.01 -11.93
N MET A 388 14.17 -2.85 -11.44
CA MET A 388 15.37 -3.01 -12.24
C MET A 388 15.50 -4.42 -12.81
N GLN A 389 15.33 -5.45 -11.97
CA GLN A 389 15.38 -6.86 -12.42
C GLN A 389 14.27 -7.19 -13.42
N ILE A 390 13.06 -6.62 -13.24
CA ILE A 390 11.95 -6.75 -14.19
C ILE A 390 12.34 -6.08 -15.52
N ALA A 391 12.89 -4.87 -15.51
CA ALA A 391 13.31 -4.15 -16.70
C ALA A 391 14.39 -4.93 -17.49
N ASP A 392 15.40 -5.43 -16.80
CA ASP A 392 16.47 -6.23 -17.40
C ASP A 392 15.94 -7.52 -18.01
N ASN A 393 15.02 -8.22 -17.34
CA ASN A 393 14.40 -9.44 -17.86
C ASN A 393 13.59 -9.15 -19.14
N ILE A 394 12.78 -8.11 -19.15
CA ILE A 394 11.96 -7.72 -20.31
C ILE A 394 12.88 -7.31 -21.47
N ALA A 395 13.90 -6.48 -21.22
CA ALA A 395 14.83 -6.05 -22.25
C ALA A 395 15.62 -7.23 -22.84
N ASP A 396 16.05 -8.19 -22.03
CA ASP A 396 16.71 -9.41 -22.50
C ASP A 396 15.80 -10.24 -23.43
N LYS A 397 14.54 -10.46 -23.03
CA LYS A 397 13.54 -11.17 -23.87
C LYS A 397 13.29 -10.43 -25.18
N PHE A 398 13.10 -9.11 -25.13
CA PHE A 398 12.87 -8.29 -26.33
C PHE A 398 14.08 -8.32 -27.26
N ASN A 399 15.30 -8.15 -26.73
CA ASN A 399 16.53 -8.20 -27.51
C ASN A 399 16.76 -9.57 -28.18
N ARG A 400 16.52 -10.67 -27.47
CA ARG A 400 16.60 -12.03 -28.04
C ARG A 400 15.59 -12.23 -29.17
N TYR A 401 14.46 -11.54 -29.13
CA TYR A 401 13.42 -11.60 -30.15
C TYR A 401 13.64 -10.61 -31.29
N GLY A 402 14.67 -9.76 -31.22
CA GLY A 402 15.00 -8.76 -32.26
C GLY A 402 14.35 -7.40 -32.06
N ILE A 403 13.65 -7.14 -30.92
CA ILE A 403 13.17 -5.81 -30.53
C ILE A 403 14.30 -5.16 -29.72
N LYS A 404 15.06 -4.25 -30.34
CA LYS A 404 16.21 -3.61 -29.69
C LYS A 404 15.74 -2.78 -28.50
N THR A 405 16.15 -3.16 -27.30
CA THR A 405 15.73 -2.50 -26.06
C THR A 405 16.93 -2.18 -25.18
N THR A 406 17.04 -0.91 -24.78
CA THR A 406 18.09 -0.43 -23.86
C THR A 406 17.44 0.00 -22.55
N VAL A 407 17.91 -0.55 -21.42
CA VAL A 407 17.46 -0.14 -20.09
C VAL A 407 18.19 1.14 -19.67
N SER A 408 17.43 2.14 -19.25
CA SER A 408 17.90 3.44 -18.73
C SER A 408 17.47 3.61 -17.27
N PRO A 409 18.30 3.22 -16.30
CA PRO A 409 18.03 3.47 -14.89
C PRO A 409 18.14 4.96 -14.56
N LEU A 410 17.12 5.50 -13.89
CA LEU A 410 17.05 6.92 -13.54
C LEU A 410 16.89 7.11 -12.03
N GLU A 411 17.39 8.24 -11.50
CA GLU A 411 16.99 8.70 -10.17
C GLU A 411 15.49 8.96 -10.14
N TYR A 412 14.85 8.69 -9.00
CA TYR A 412 13.40 8.78 -8.86
C TYR A 412 12.81 10.09 -9.41
N ASN A 413 13.39 11.25 -9.07
CA ASN A 413 12.90 12.54 -9.55
C ASN A 413 13.03 12.69 -11.08
N GLN A 414 14.10 12.17 -11.69
CA GLN A 414 14.29 12.17 -13.14
C GLN A 414 13.30 11.21 -13.81
N TYR A 415 13.10 10.04 -13.21
CA TYR A 415 12.12 9.06 -13.69
C TYR A 415 10.71 9.67 -13.70
N ILE A 416 10.25 10.24 -12.58
CA ILE A 416 8.92 10.87 -12.47
C ILE A 416 8.78 12.02 -13.48
N GLN A 417 9.77 12.90 -13.60
CA GLN A 417 9.74 13.99 -14.57
C GLN A 417 9.56 13.47 -16.01
N ARG A 418 10.28 12.41 -16.41
CA ARG A 418 10.14 11.82 -17.74
C ARG A 418 8.78 11.18 -17.96
N VAL A 419 8.21 10.54 -16.95
CA VAL A 419 6.87 9.94 -16.99
C VAL A 419 5.81 11.03 -17.13
N GLU A 420 5.82 12.05 -16.30
CA GLU A 420 4.86 13.15 -16.32
C GLU A 420 4.90 13.96 -17.62
N THR A 421 6.10 14.20 -18.15
CA THR A 421 6.28 14.88 -19.44
C THR A 421 6.12 13.94 -20.65
N LYS A 422 5.81 12.65 -20.40
CA LYS A 422 5.64 11.61 -21.42
C LYS A 422 6.86 11.45 -22.34
N ASN A 423 8.04 11.73 -21.83
CA ASN A 423 9.32 11.63 -22.55
C ASN A 423 9.99 10.26 -22.32
N TYR A 424 9.37 9.20 -22.82
CA TYR A 424 9.84 7.81 -22.77
C TYR A 424 9.24 7.01 -23.93
N ASP A 425 9.80 5.85 -24.23
CA ASP A 425 9.21 4.87 -25.14
C ASP A 425 8.41 3.85 -24.34
N ILE A 426 9.08 3.15 -23.42
CA ILE A 426 8.46 2.23 -22.47
C ILE A 426 9.05 2.44 -21.05
N MET A 427 8.31 2.06 -20.02
CA MET A 427 8.74 2.21 -18.62
C MET A 427 8.23 1.09 -17.72
N ILE A 428 8.95 0.75 -16.65
CA ILE A 428 8.40 -0.04 -15.56
C ILE A 428 7.75 0.90 -14.55
N GLY A 429 6.43 0.82 -14.44
CA GLY A 429 5.64 1.62 -13.52
C GLY A 429 5.00 0.79 -12.39
N GLU A 430 4.58 1.50 -11.36
CA GLU A 430 3.76 1.00 -10.28
C GLU A 430 2.64 2.00 -10.00
N TYR A 431 1.43 1.49 -9.77
CA TYR A 431 0.29 2.34 -9.45
C TYR A 431 -0.58 1.66 -8.39
N LYS A 432 -0.96 2.40 -7.35
CA LYS A 432 -1.92 1.91 -6.36
C LYS A 432 -3.33 2.21 -6.84
N ILE A 433 -4.02 1.18 -7.32
CA ILE A 433 -5.43 1.27 -7.71
C ILE A 433 -6.26 1.54 -6.44
N PRO A 434 -7.18 2.52 -6.43
CA PRO A 434 -8.09 2.70 -5.31
C PRO A 434 -8.90 1.45 -4.99
N ALA A 435 -9.33 1.29 -3.75
CA ALA A 435 -10.18 0.15 -3.34
C ALA A 435 -11.53 0.10 -4.09
N THR A 436 -11.99 1.25 -4.57
CA THR A 436 -13.16 1.37 -5.46
C THR A 436 -12.92 0.81 -6.87
N GLN A 437 -11.69 0.45 -7.21
CA GLN A 437 -11.22 0.09 -8.54
C GLN A 437 -11.47 1.17 -9.60
N ASP A 438 -11.51 2.43 -9.17
CA ASP A 438 -11.50 3.56 -10.10
C ASP A 438 -10.12 3.70 -10.76
N ILE A 439 -10.07 3.39 -12.04
CA ILE A 439 -8.85 3.46 -12.85
C ILE A 439 -8.73 4.78 -13.63
N SER A 440 -9.65 5.72 -13.44
CA SER A 440 -9.63 7.01 -14.13
C SER A 440 -8.33 7.79 -13.88
N GLY A 441 -7.76 7.69 -12.69
CA GLY A 441 -6.46 8.27 -12.34
C GLY A 441 -5.28 7.70 -13.15
N LEU A 442 -5.38 6.46 -13.64
CA LEU A 442 -4.34 5.81 -14.46
C LEU A 442 -4.61 5.94 -15.96
N MET A 443 -5.89 5.79 -16.37
CA MET A 443 -6.28 5.69 -17.78
C MET A 443 -7.19 6.81 -18.27
N GLY A 444 -7.58 7.73 -17.42
CA GLY A 444 -8.44 8.86 -17.81
C GLY A 444 -7.81 9.78 -18.85
N ALA A 445 -8.55 10.82 -19.21
CA ALA A 445 -8.11 11.80 -20.22
C ALA A 445 -6.74 12.39 -19.87
N GLY A 446 -5.85 12.43 -20.85
CA GLY A 446 -4.49 12.93 -20.66
C GLY A 446 -3.54 11.98 -19.95
N ASN A 447 -3.89 10.70 -19.82
CA ASN A 447 -3.08 9.68 -19.16
C ASN A 447 -1.62 9.65 -19.62
N ILE A 448 -0.76 9.09 -18.79
CA ILE A 448 0.70 9.05 -19.03
C ILE A 448 1.09 8.21 -20.25
N PHE A 449 0.23 7.31 -20.72
CA PHE A 449 0.49 6.41 -21.85
C PHE A 449 0.21 7.04 -23.22
N ASN A 450 -0.32 8.27 -23.28
CA ASN A 450 -0.85 8.88 -24.50
C ASN A 450 -1.86 7.98 -25.24
N TYR A 451 -2.54 7.10 -24.50
CA TYR A 451 -3.60 6.27 -25.03
C TYR A 451 -4.91 7.04 -25.04
N ASN A 452 -5.63 6.96 -26.14
CA ASN A 452 -6.96 7.56 -26.28
C ASN A 452 -7.86 6.65 -27.12
N SER A 453 -9.01 6.29 -26.56
CA SER A 453 -10.07 5.51 -27.21
C SER A 453 -11.39 5.99 -26.66
N ASP A 454 -12.29 6.46 -27.54
CA ASP A 454 -13.61 6.95 -27.13
C ASP A 454 -14.40 5.86 -26.42
N GLU A 455 -14.33 4.62 -26.90
CA GLU A 455 -15.01 3.48 -26.31
C GLU A 455 -14.48 3.18 -24.89
N MET A 456 -13.14 3.17 -24.70
CA MET A 456 -12.54 2.97 -23.39
C MET A 456 -12.89 4.12 -22.43
N ASN A 457 -12.84 5.36 -22.91
CA ASN A 457 -13.23 6.51 -22.11
C ASN A 457 -14.70 6.44 -21.68
N MET A 458 -15.60 5.96 -22.58
CA MET A 458 -17.00 5.73 -22.23
C MET A 458 -17.15 4.66 -21.14
N LEU A 459 -16.43 3.53 -21.23
CA LEU A 459 -16.48 2.46 -20.22
C LEU A 459 -15.98 2.95 -18.87
N ILE A 460 -14.84 3.67 -18.83
CA ILE A 460 -14.29 4.24 -17.59
C ILE A 460 -15.30 5.21 -16.96
N ASN A 461 -15.91 6.09 -17.76
CA ASN A 461 -16.92 7.01 -17.27
C ASN A 461 -18.18 6.28 -16.77
N GLN A 462 -18.63 5.23 -17.46
CA GLN A 462 -19.78 4.43 -17.02
C GLN A 462 -19.49 3.73 -15.69
N ILE A 463 -18.30 3.14 -15.54
CA ILE A 463 -17.88 2.55 -14.26
C ILE A 463 -17.92 3.61 -13.15
N GLY A 464 -17.30 4.78 -13.37
CA GLY A 464 -17.26 5.88 -12.40
C GLY A 464 -18.64 6.47 -12.05
N MET A 465 -19.66 6.28 -12.90
CA MET A 465 -21.01 6.81 -12.70
C MET A 465 -22.02 5.76 -12.23
N THR A 466 -21.59 4.53 -11.96
CA THR A 466 -22.47 3.40 -11.60
C THR A 466 -22.24 2.99 -10.16
N SER A 467 -23.30 2.93 -9.36
CA SER A 467 -23.28 2.44 -7.98
C SER A 467 -23.94 1.05 -7.82
N ASP A 468 -24.68 0.60 -8.84
CA ASP A 468 -25.32 -0.71 -8.85
C ASP A 468 -24.30 -1.84 -9.10
N THR A 469 -24.23 -2.78 -8.18
CA THR A 469 -23.25 -3.85 -8.14
C THR A 469 -23.32 -4.77 -9.37
N GLU A 470 -24.51 -5.16 -9.82
CA GLU A 470 -24.67 -6.06 -10.98
C GLU A 470 -24.26 -5.36 -12.29
N SER A 471 -24.62 -4.10 -12.42
CA SER A 471 -24.21 -3.27 -13.55
C SER A 471 -22.69 -3.09 -13.57
N LEU A 472 -22.07 -2.82 -12.42
CA LEU A 472 -20.61 -2.68 -12.27
C LEU A 472 -19.89 -3.95 -12.70
N LYS A 473 -20.36 -5.12 -12.30
CA LYS A 473 -19.78 -6.41 -12.69
C LYS A 473 -19.74 -6.57 -14.23
N GLY A 474 -20.84 -6.23 -14.89
CA GLY A 474 -20.91 -6.26 -16.36
C GLY A 474 -19.99 -5.25 -17.03
N LEU A 475 -19.84 -4.05 -16.44
CA LEU A 475 -18.95 -3.00 -16.96
C LEU A 475 -17.47 -3.37 -16.77
N PHE A 476 -17.09 -3.97 -15.64
CA PHE A 476 -15.72 -4.45 -15.44
C PHE A 476 -15.34 -5.57 -16.42
N ALA A 477 -16.29 -6.48 -16.74
CA ALA A 477 -16.06 -7.49 -17.77
C ALA A 477 -15.81 -6.86 -19.15
N GLN A 478 -16.67 -5.94 -19.59
CA GLN A 478 -16.52 -5.21 -20.86
C GLN A 478 -15.21 -4.41 -20.90
N PHE A 479 -14.86 -3.73 -19.79
CA PHE A 479 -13.60 -3.03 -19.67
C PHE A 479 -12.41 -3.99 -19.85
N GLY A 480 -12.42 -5.14 -19.20
CA GLY A 480 -11.36 -6.14 -19.32
C GLY A 480 -11.19 -6.65 -20.75
N GLU A 481 -12.28 -6.98 -21.44
CA GLU A 481 -12.27 -7.39 -22.87
C GLU A 481 -11.69 -6.31 -23.77
N LYS A 482 -12.14 -5.06 -23.59
CA LYS A 482 -11.62 -3.92 -24.36
C LYS A 482 -10.15 -3.65 -24.07
N PHE A 483 -9.75 -3.72 -22.79
CA PHE A 483 -8.37 -3.51 -22.38
C PHE A 483 -7.42 -4.54 -23.00
N THR A 484 -7.79 -5.84 -22.96
CA THR A 484 -6.97 -6.92 -23.53
C THR A 484 -6.89 -6.86 -25.05
N SER A 485 -7.91 -6.30 -25.73
CA SER A 485 -7.86 -6.08 -27.19
C SER A 485 -6.95 -4.91 -27.57
N ASP A 486 -6.93 -3.82 -26.80
CA ASP A 486 -6.22 -2.58 -27.16
C ASP A 486 -4.78 -2.52 -26.65
N ILE A 487 -4.50 -3.20 -25.53
CA ILE A 487 -3.20 -3.20 -24.83
C ILE A 487 -2.60 -1.79 -24.70
N PRO A 488 -3.23 -0.86 -23.99
CA PRO A 488 -2.70 0.50 -23.84
C PRO A 488 -1.38 0.53 -23.05
N PHE A 489 -1.19 -0.43 -22.18
CA PHE A 489 0.03 -0.79 -21.45
C PHE A 489 -0.07 -2.27 -21.05
N VAL A 490 1.01 -2.88 -20.56
CA VAL A 490 0.98 -4.30 -20.16
C VAL A 490 0.97 -4.41 -18.64
N PRO A 491 -0.16 -4.75 -18.01
CA PRO A 491 -0.19 -5.14 -16.60
C PRO A 491 0.69 -6.39 -16.41
N ILE A 492 1.49 -6.39 -15.34
CA ILE A 492 2.36 -7.53 -15.03
C ILE A 492 1.78 -8.30 -13.86
N ALA A 493 1.68 -7.65 -12.71
CA ALA A 493 1.20 -8.31 -11.51
C ALA A 493 0.74 -7.30 -10.44
N TYR A 494 -0.15 -7.76 -9.56
CA TYR A 494 -0.44 -7.13 -8.28
C TYR A 494 0.48 -7.70 -7.20
N THR A 495 1.11 -6.82 -6.41
CA THR A 495 1.96 -7.28 -5.30
C THR A 495 1.13 -7.85 -4.17
N LYS A 496 1.72 -8.79 -3.40
CA LYS A 496 1.12 -9.30 -2.18
C LYS A 496 1.77 -8.66 -0.96
N GLU A 497 0.95 -8.28 -0.01
CA GLU A 497 1.40 -7.90 1.32
C GLU A 497 1.17 -9.05 2.30
N CYS A 498 1.90 -9.04 3.42
CA CYS A 498 1.94 -10.19 4.33
C CYS A 498 1.94 -9.70 5.78
N MET A 499 1.17 -10.40 6.62
CA MET A 499 1.34 -10.38 8.07
C MET A 499 2.13 -11.62 8.48
N MET A 500 3.21 -11.40 9.19
CA MET A 500 4.02 -12.44 9.84
C MET A 500 3.57 -12.59 11.28
N SER A 501 3.25 -13.81 11.69
CA SER A 501 2.77 -14.06 13.04
C SER A 501 3.50 -15.23 13.71
N SER A 502 3.69 -15.12 15.02
CA SER A 502 4.17 -16.22 15.87
C SER A 502 3.18 -17.39 15.80
N PRO A 503 3.66 -18.65 15.69
CA PRO A 503 2.81 -19.84 15.70
C PRO A 503 2.01 -20.03 17.00
N LYS A 504 2.37 -19.33 18.07
CA LYS A 504 1.64 -19.35 19.34
C LYS A 504 0.26 -18.68 19.26
N ILE A 505 0.04 -17.80 18.26
CA ILE A 505 -1.24 -17.13 18.07
C ILE A 505 -2.12 -17.96 17.14
N GLU A 506 -3.34 -18.23 17.61
CA GLU A 506 -4.38 -18.94 16.86
C GLU A 506 -5.53 -18.00 16.48
N ASN A 507 -6.39 -18.44 15.57
CA ASN A 507 -7.57 -17.73 15.07
C ASN A 507 -7.23 -16.41 14.34
N ILE A 508 -6.03 -16.29 13.80
CA ILE A 508 -5.67 -15.15 12.95
C ILE A 508 -6.41 -15.30 11.63
N LYS A 509 -7.20 -14.30 11.26
CA LYS A 509 -7.78 -14.18 9.92
C LYS A 509 -6.78 -13.57 8.93
N SER A 510 -6.98 -13.81 7.64
CA SER A 510 -6.18 -13.19 6.60
C SER A 510 -6.31 -11.67 6.67
N PRO A 511 -5.19 -10.94 6.52
CA PRO A 511 -5.23 -9.50 6.44
C PRO A 511 -5.94 -9.02 5.16
N GLY A 512 -6.39 -7.78 5.16
CA GLY A 512 -6.95 -7.09 4.01
C GLY A 512 -6.25 -5.78 3.72
N GLU A 513 -6.59 -5.15 2.61
CA GLU A 513 -6.02 -3.84 2.24
C GLU A 513 -6.31 -2.81 3.35
N GLY A 514 -5.24 -2.29 3.94
CA GLY A 514 -5.31 -1.26 4.99
C GLY A 514 -5.57 -1.77 6.40
N ARG A 515 -5.76 -3.08 6.63
CA ARG A 515 -5.95 -3.63 7.97
C ARG A 515 -5.33 -5.03 8.12
N PHE A 516 -4.28 -5.11 8.94
CA PHE A 516 -3.55 -6.34 9.18
C PHE A 516 -4.12 -7.16 10.34
N TYR A 517 -4.64 -6.53 11.38
CA TYR A 517 -5.02 -7.17 12.65
C TYR A 517 -6.52 -7.35 12.79
N ARG A 518 -7.14 -7.86 11.71
CA ARG A 518 -8.59 -8.13 11.66
C ARG A 518 -8.99 -9.13 12.74
N ASP A 519 -10.14 -8.86 13.36
CA ASP A 519 -10.76 -9.73 14.38
C ASP A 519 -9.80 -10.15 15.51
N SER A 520 -8.88 -9.26 15.92
CA SER A 520 -7.92 -9.51 17.00
C SER A 520 -8.58 -9.91 18.33
N TYR A 521 -9.87 -9.63 18.50
CA TYR A 521 -10.66 -10.04 19.65
C TYR A 521 -10.96 -11.55 19.67
N GLU A 522 -10.78 -12.28 18.56
CA GLU A 522 -10.94 -13.74 18.49
C GLU A 522 -9.62 -14.50 18.73
N TRP A 523 -8.49 -13.79 18.74
CA TRP A 523 -7.18 -14.41 18.86
C TRP A 523 -6.97 -15.10 20.21
N ARG A 524 -6.23 -16.21 20.18
CA ARG A 524 -5.90 -16.99 21.37
C ARG A 524 -4.43 -17.36 21.36
N LEU A 525 -3.83 -17.47 22.54
CA LEU A 525 -2.52 -18.10 22.71
C LEU A 525 -2.69 -19.59 22.99
N LYS A 526 -1.78 -20.39 22.39
CA LYS A 526 -1.70 -21.84 22.66
C LYS A 526 -1.33 -22.10 24.11
#